data_24c56d076295fba891ed95c7657a95b0
#
_entry.id   24c56d076295fba891ed95c7657a95b0
#
_cell.length_a   1.000
_cell.length_b   1.000
_cell.length_c   1.000
_cell.angle_alpha   90.00
_cell.angle_beta   90.00
_cell.angle_gamma   90.00
#
_symmetry.space_group_name_H-M   'P 1'
#
loop_
_entity.id
_entity.type
_entity.pdbx_description
1 polymer ?
#
loop_
_entity_poly.entity_id
_entity_poly.type
_entity_poly.pdbx_seq_one_letter_code
_entity_poly.pdbx_strand_id
1 'polypeptide(L)'
;MPQYLIILLDDTATSFCHYGNSCASRKLISIEDLKAGIFFAMKENLMIQFVYPDYELPGEYKDVINTIDHSDIVSCRCEDKALRQKADVVVINDWTDLENLQRADETAYVLRTTKSGLFDNNVLIKPMLSLVKRLNVVVTDVDEFAEEDFARYQNVLSSLSEEVERLYANGQSPQLNLLTDRMVLGKMNNCNAGWENITLAPDGKFYVCPAFYHSPKIDGTETSIGEQCEKGFSIGDLQSGLDIKNPQLYRLDHATLCRHCDAYQCKRCVWLNRKTTCEVNTPSHEQCVTAHLERNASRALLNNIRKHGSFLPETGEIKEIEYLDPFEIREQW
;
A
#
# COMPACT_ATOMS: atom_id res chain seq x y z
N MET A 1 11.94 -13.35 8.51
CA MET A 1 13.02 -13.05 7.53
C MET A 1 12.36 -12.53 6.28
N PRO A 2 12.95 -11.58 5.56
CA PRO A 2 12.39 -11.07 4.31
C PRO A 2 12.05 -12.20 3.33
N GLN A 3 10.97 -12.00 2.57
CA GLN A 3 10.50 -12.89 1.50
C GLN A 3 10.48 -12.14 0.16
N TYR A 4 10.42 -10.81 0.21
CA TYR A 4 10.34 -9.94 -0.95
C TYR A 4 11.42 -8.88 -0.92
N LEU A 5 12.03 -8.63 -2.07
CA LEU A 5 12.88 -7.48 -2.33
C LEU A 5 12.18 -6.55 -3.34
N ILE A 6 11.84 -5.35 -2.91
CA ILE A 6 11.37 -4.28 -3.78
C ILE A 6 12.60 -3.54 -4.29
N ILE A 7 12.78 -3.41 -5.60
CA ILE A 7 13.88 -2.66 -6.21
C ILE A 7 13.30 -1.41 -6.87
N LEU A 8 13.65 -0.25 -6.34
CA LEU A 8 13.39 1.02 -7.01
C LEU A 8 14.41 1.21 -8.12
N LEU A 9 13.96 1.24 -9.37
CA LEU A 9 14.87 1.35 -10.51
C LEU A 9 15.41 2.77 -10.69
N ASP A 10 14.66 3.79 -10.25
CA ASP A 10 15.04 5.20 -10.38
C ASP A 10 14.48 6.03 -9.23
N ASP A 11 15.11 7.20 -8.95
CA ASP A 11 14.61 8.15 -7.96
C ASP A 11 13.21 8.67 -8.31
N THR A 12 12.81 8.64 -9.59
CA THR A 12 11.48 9.02 -10.07
C THR A 12 10.50 7.84 -10.18
N ALA A 13 10.87 6.66 -9.67
CA ALA A 13 10.01 5.48 -9.69
C ALA A 13 8.65 5.78 -9.05
N THR A 14 7.59 5.19 -9.62
CA THR A 14 6.21 5.50 -9.21
C THR A 14 5.94 5.15 -7.75
N SER A 15 5.23 6.04 -7.04
CA SER A 15 4.78 5.73 -5.67
C SER A 15 3.49 4.91 -5.74
N PHE A 16 3.41 3.81 -4.98
CA PHE A 16 2.26 2.89 -5.00
C PHE A 16 1.58 2.70 -3.63
N CYS A 17 2.03 3.45 -2.61
CA CYS A 17 1.49 3.44 -1.25
C CYS A 17 1.19 4.88 -0.78
N HIS A 18 1.14 5.10 0.54
CA HIS A 18 0.83 6.40 1.15
C HIS A 18 1.94 7.47 0.93
N TYR A 19 3.18 7.08 0.67
CA TYR A 19 4.27 8.04 0.46
C TYR A 19 4.15 8.78 -0.85
N GLY A 20 4.58 10.04 -0.86
CA GLY A 20 4.79 10.83 -2.07
C GLY A 20 6.22 10.68 -2.58
N ASN A 21 6.40 10.75 -3.90
CA ASN A 21 7.69 10.92 -4.52
C ASN A 21 7.71 12.28 -5.24
N SER A 22 8.45 13.23 -4.68
CA SER A 22 8.63 14.58 -5.24
C SER A 22 9.96 14.74 -5.97
N CYS A 23 10.72 13.65 -6.15
CA CYS A 23 12.01 13.71 -6.82
C CYS A 23 11.81 13.99 -8.32
N ALA A 24 12.35 15.12 -8.79
CA ALA A 24 12.29 15.52 -10.19
C ALA A 24 13.55 15.11 -10.97
N SER A 25 14.64 14.76 -10.28
CA SER A 25 15.90 14.37 -10.90
C SER A 25 15.93 12.86 -11.11
N ARG A 26 16.18 12.44 -12.34
CA ARG A 26 16.40 11.05 -12.70
C ARG A 26 17.75 10.58 -12.14
N LYS A 27 17.71 9.51 -11.37
CA LYS A 27 18.88 8.79 -10.92
C LYS A 27 18.59 7.31 -10.99
N LEU A 28 18.92 6.71 -12.12
CA LEU A 28 18.76 5.29 -12.34
C LEU A 28 19.75 4.53 -11.43
N ILE A 29 19.31 3.43 -10.83
CA ILE A 29 20.18 2.50 -10.11
C ILE A 29 21.35 2.08 -11.03
N SER A 30 22.57 1.97 -10.52
CA SER A 30 23.66 1.50 -11.37
C SER A 30 23.41 0.07 -11.84
N ILE A 31 23.88 -0.29 -13.03
CA ILE A 31 23.68 -1.66 -13.55
C ILE A 31 24.41 -2.69 -12.67
N GLU A 32 25.48 -2.29 -12.03
CA GLU A 32 26.23 -3.10 -11.06
C GLU A 32 25.40 -3.34 -9.81
N ASP A 33 24.77 -2.30 -9.24
CA ASP A 33 23.91 -2.42 -8.06
C ASP A 33 22.63 -3.19 -8.37
N LEU A 34 22.07 -3.02 -9.57
CA LEU A 34 20.91 -3.82 -10.00
C LEU A 34 21.26 -5.31 -10.04
N LYS A 35 22.39 -5.67 -10.67
CA LYS A 35 22.88 -7.07 -10.72
C LYS A 35 23.19 -7.61 -9.33
N ALA A 36 23.82 -6.79 -8.48
CA ALA A 36 24.13 -7.17 -7.10
C ALA A 36 22.85 -7.37 -6.26
N GLY A 37 21.83 -6.51 -6.44
CA GLY A 37 20.53 -6.63 -5.79
C GLY A 37 19.79 -7.90 -6.20
N ILE A 38 19.78 -8.22 -7.49
CA ILE A 38 19.21 -9.48 -8.01
C ILE A 38 19.95 -10.69 -7.42
N PHE A 39 21.29 -10.66 -7.42
CA PHE A 39 22.10 -11.73 -6.83
C PHE A 39 21.84 -11.90 -5.33
N PHE A 40 21.71 -10.78 -4.60
CA PHE A 40 21.31 -10.80 -3.19
C PHE A 40 19.95 -11.49 -2.99
N ALA A 41 18.95 -11.12 -3.79
CA ALA A 41 17.63 -11.72 -3.72
C ALA A 41 17.66 -13.24 -4.00
N MET A 42 18.41 -13.66 -5.02
CA MET A 42 18.59 -15.09 -5.33
C MET A 42 19.26 -15.84 -4.18
N LYS A 43 20.32 -15.28 -3.60
CA LYS A 43 21.04 -15.88 -2.47
C LYS A 43 20.16 -16.03 -1.23
N GLU A 44 19.33 -15.03 -0.92
CA GLU A 44 18.45 -15.01 0.22
C GLU A 44 17.07 -15.63 -0.07
N ASN A 45 16.86 -16.16 -1.28
CA ASN A 45 15.59 -16.75 -1.76
C ASN A 45 14.40 -15.77 -1.63
N LEU A 46 14.56 -14.54 -2.12
CA LEU A 46 13.55 -13.50 -2.10
C LEU A 46 12.86 -13.39 -3.48
N MET A 47 11.56 -13.16 -3.48
CA MET A 47 10.81 -12.75 -4.67
C MET A 47 11.11 -11.28 -4.96
N ILE A 48 11.28 -10.91 -6.23
CA ILE A 48 11.62 -9.56 -6.62
C ILE A 48 10.41 -8.83 -7.17
N GLN A 49 10.28 -7.55 -6.80
CA GLN A 49 9.32 -6.61 -7.36
C GLN A 49 10.08 -5.38 -7.84
N PHE A 50 9.99 -5.08 -9.14
CA PHE A 50 10.57 -3.87 -9.70
C PHE A 50 9.56 -2.73 -9.71
N VAL A 51 10.01 -1.54 -9.32
CA VAL A 51 9.22 -0.31 -9.40
C VAL A 51 9.86 0.60 -10.44
N TYR A 52 9.11 0.89 -11.48
CA TYR A 52 9.59 1.57 -12.67
C TYR A 52 9.36 3.09 -12.62
N PRO A 53 10.24 3.86 -13.28
CA PRO A 53 9.95 5.24 -13.66
C PRO A 53 8.94 5.28 -14.82
N ASP A 54 8.44 6.48 -15.15
CA ASP A 54 7.50 6.66 -16.26
C ASP A 54 8.15 6.56 -17.64
N TYR A 55 9.46 6.78 -17.74
CA TYR A 55 10.22 6.68 -18.99
C TYR A 55 10.70 5.25 -19.30
N GLU A 56 11.00 4.99 -20.56
CA GLU A 56 11.49 3.69 -21.00
C GLU A 56 12.94 3.45 -20.57
N LEU A 57 13.22 2.30 -19.94
CA LEU A 57 14.55 1.90 -19.50
C LEU A 57 15.48 1.57 -20.68
N PRO A 58 16.81 1.78 -20.53
CA PRO A 58 17.81 1.30 -21.46
C PRO A 58 17.73 -0.22 -21.66
N GLY A 59 18.05 -0.70 -22.88
CA GLY A 59 17.94 -2.13 -23.23
C GLY A 59 18.72 -3.04 -22.29
N GLU A 60 19.91 -2.65 -21.85
CA GLU A 60 20.73 -3.43 -20.92
C GLU A 60 20.05 -3.70 -19.58
N TYR A 61 19.22 -2.77 -19.08
CA TYR A 61 18.42 -2.96 -17.87
C TYR A 61 17.31 -3.97 -18.11
N LYS A 62 16.60 -3.84 -19.23
CA LYS A 62 15.56 -4.79 -19.63
C LYS A 62 16.11 -6.21 -19.77
N ASP A 63 17.29 -6.34 -20.37
CA ASP A 63 17.95 -7.63 -20.53
C ASP A 63 18.28 -8.26 -19.17
N VAL A 64 18.78 -7.49 -18.21
CA VAL A 64 19.09 -7.97 -16.85
C VAL A 64 17.81 -8.33 -16.09
N ILE A 65 16.78 -7.49 -16.10
CA ILE A 65 15.52 -7.72 -15.43
C ILE A 65 14.84 -9.00 -15.93
N ASN A 66 14.83 -9.21 -17.24
CA ASN A 66 14.19 -10.38 -17.86
C ASN A 66 14.92 -11.72 -17.61
N THR A 67 16.05 -11.72 -16.87
CA THR A 67 16.76 -12.98 -16.53
C THR A 67 16.13 -13.75 -15.38
N ILE A 68 15.18 -13.16 -14.65
CA ILE A 68 14.59 -13.75 -13.44
C ILE A 68 13.07 -13.58 -13.42
N ASP A 69 12.38 -14.41 -12.65
CA ASP A 69 10.97 -14.21 -12.32
C ASP A 69 10.82 -13.02 -11.38
N HIS A 70 9.89 -12.13 -11.70
CA HIS A 70 9.64 -10.90 -10.94
C HIS A 70 8.20 -10.43 -11.12
N SER A 71 7.82 -9.42 -10.34
CA SER A 71 6.59 -8.66 -10.53
C SER A 71 6.91 -7.21 -10.87
N ASP A 72 6.07 -6.60 -11.71
CA ASP A 72 6.26 -5.24 -12.20
C ASP A 72 5.21 -4.28 -11.60
N ILE A 73 5.69 -3.16 -11.07
CA ILE A 73 4.89 -2.05 -10.58
C ILE A 73 5.18 -0.82 -11.44
N VAL A 74 4.22 -0.39 -12.23
CA VAL A 74 4.37 0.70 -13.19
C VAL A 74 3.30 1.78 -12.99
N SER A 75 3.59 2.99 -13.43
CA SER A 75 2.56 4.04 -13.58
C SER A 75 1.69 3.77 -14.82
N CYS A 76 0.42 4.18 -14.76
CA CYS A 76 -0.46 4.17 -15.94
C CYS A 76 0.06 5.09 -17.08
N ARG A 77 0.97 6.01 -16.76
CA ARG A 77 1.65 6.92 -17.70
C ARG A 77 2.99 6.40 -18.20
N CYS A 78 3.42 5.22 -17.79
CA CYS A 78 4.67 4.61 -18.26
C CYS A 78 4.75 4.59 -19.80
N GLU A 79 5.85 5.11 -20.36
CA GLU A 79 6.05 5.21 -21.80
C GLU A 79 6.20 3.84 -22.47
N ASP A 80 6.74 2.84 -21.76
CA ASP A 80 6.82 1.46 -22.23
C ASP A 80 5.43 0.79 -22.21
N LYS A 81 4.74 0.85 -23.35
CA LYS A 81 3.38 0.30 -23.49
C LYS A 81 3.34 -1.22 -23.33
N ALA A 82 4.39 -1.92 -23.75
CA ALA A 82 4.44 -3.39 -23.68
C ALA A 82 4.60 -3.84 -22.21
N LEU A 83 5.45 -3.17 -21.45
CA LEU A 83 5.59 -3.37 -20.02
C LEU A 83 4.27 -3.07 -19.29
N ARG A 84 3.64 -1.92 -19.56
CA ARG A 84 2.39 -1.51 -18.92
C ARG A 84 1.24 -2.51 -19.13
N GLN A 85 1.17 -3.15 -20.32
CA GLN A 85 0.13 -4.14 -20.64
C GLN A 85 0.33 -5.47 -19.91
N LYS A 86 1.54 -5.78 -19.47
CA LYS A 86 1.90 -7.04 -18.79
C LYS A 86 2.12 -6.87 -17.29
N ALA A 87 2.15 -5.63 -16.80
CA ALA A 87 2.48 -5.34 -15.42
C ALA A 87 1.47 -5.96 -14.45
N ASP A 88 1.97 -6.47 -13.33
CA ASP A 88 1.16 -7.02 -12.25
C ASP A 88 0.39 -5.93 -11.52
N VAL A 89 1.01 -4.73 -11.39
CA VAL A 89 0.41 -3.58 -10.72
C VAL A 89 0.54 -2.33 -11.57
N VAL A 90 -0.57 -1.66 -11.83
CA VAL A 90 -0.63 -0.37 -12.52
C VAL A 90 -1.12 0.71 -11.54
N VAL A 91 -0.30 1.74 -11.34
CA VAL A 91 -0.58 2.84 -10.43
C VAL A 91 -1.16 4.04 -11.18
N ILE A 92 -2.25 4.58 -10.64
CA ILE A 92 -2.98 5.72 -11.15
C ILE A 92 -2.87 6.83 -10.12
N ASN A 93 -2.26 7.95 -10.50
CA ASN A 93 -2.06 9.11 -9.63
C ASN A 93 -2.97 10.29 -9.98
N ASP A 94 -3.72 10.21 -11.08
CA ASP A 94 -4.58 11.28 -11.56
C ASP A 94 -5.95 10.70 -11.99
N TRP A 95 -7.02 11.33 -11.56
CA TRP A 95 -8.39 10.91 -11.86
C TRP A 95 -8.70 10.94 -13.37
N THR A 96 -8.03 11.81 -14.13
CA THR A 96 -8.18 11.88 -15.59
C THR A 96 -7.68 10.64 -16.32
N ASP A 97 -6.77 9.88 -15.71
CA ASP A 97 -6.22 8.65 -16.30
C ASP A 97 -7.23 7.47 -16.25
N LEU A 98 -8.28 7.58 -15.40
CA LEU A 98 -9.31 6.55 -15.26
C LEU A 98 -10.10 6.31 -16.56
N GLU A 99 -10.33 7.34 -17.35
CA GLU A 99 -11.10 7.25 -18.60
C GLU A 99 -10.39 6.39 -19.67
N ASN A 100 -9.08 6.20 -19.52
CA ASN A 100 -8.25 5.46 -20.47
C ASN A 100 -7.99 4.01 -20.07
N LEU A 101 -8.56 3.56 -18.95
CA LEU A 101 -8.36 2.19 -18.48
C LEU A 101 -9.06 1.19 -19.39
N GLN A 102 -8.31 0.16 -19.77
CA GLN A 102 -8.84 -0.98 -20.50
C GLN A 102 -9.17 -2.12 -19.53
N ARG A 103 -10.08 -2.99 -19.93
CA ARG A 103 -10.38 -4.19 -19.15
C ARG A 103 -9.11 -5.03 -18.97
N ALA A 104 -8.79 -5.38 -17.73
CA ALA A 104 -7.67 -6.24 -17.38
C ALA A 104 -8.09 -7.19 -16.26
N ASP A 105 -7.98 -8.49 -16.52
CA ASP A 105 -8.44 -9.53 -15.60
C ASP A 105 -7.35 -9.95 -14.60
N GLU A 106 -6.06 -9.71 -14.90
CA GLU A 106 -4.94 -10.17 -14.08
C GLU A 106 -4.17 -9.02 -13.39
N THR A 107 -4.23 -7.82 -13.94
CA THR A 107 -3.56 -6.64 -13.38
C THR A 107 -4.31 -6.09 -12.17
N ALA A 108 -3.58 -5.82 -11.08
CA ALA A 108 -4.09 -5.07 -9.94
C ALA A 108 -3.90 -3.56 -10.17
N TYR A 109 -4.95 -2.78 -10.03
CA TYR A 109 -4.88 -1.33 -10.13
C TYR A 109 -4.78 -0.68 -8.75
N VAL A 110 -3.93 0.34 -8.64
CA VAL A 110 -3.78 1.17 -7.45
C VAL A 110 -4.13 2.60 -7.79
N LEU A 111 -5.26 3.09 -7.30
CA LEU A 111 -5.65 4.49 -7.38
C LEU A 111 -5.12 5.21 -6.14
N ARG A 112 -4.16 6.12 -6.32
CA ARG A 112 -3.67 7.00 -5.27
C ARG A 112 -4.34 8.35 -5.36
N THR A 113 -4.89 8.80 -4.24
CA THR A 113 -5.64 10.07 -4.19
C THR A 113 -5.52 10.71 -2.81
N THR A 114 -5.78 12.01 -2.73
CA THR A 114 -6.01 12.71 -1.47
C THR A 114 -7.44 12.46 -0.98
N LYS A 115 -7.71 12.75 0.31
CA LYS A 115 -9.07 12.72 0.87
C LYS A 115 -10.05 13.59 0.08
N SER A 116 -9.65 14.82 -0.27
CA SER A 116 -10.48 15.71 -1.08
C SER A 116 -10.75 15.13 -2.47
N GLY A 117 -9.71 14.63 -3.14
CA GLY A 117 -9.86 13.96 -4.43
C GLY A 117 -10.83 12.78 -4.38
N LEU A 118 -10.75 11.95 -3.34
CA LEU A 118 -11.67 10.83 -3.13
C LEU A 118 -13.10 11.32 -2.89
N PHE A 119 -13.30 12.32 -2.03
CA PHE A 119 -14.62 12.84 -1.70
C PHE A 119 -15.33 13.43 -2.92
N ASP A 120 -14.59 14.13 -3.76
CA ASP A 120 -15.15 14.84 -4.92
C ASP A 120 -15.34 13.94 -6.14
N ASN A 121 -14.54 12.87 -6.28
CA ASN A 121 -14.50 12.03 -7.49
C ASN A 121 -14.86 10.56 -7.27
N ASN A 122 -15.36 10.15 -6.08
CA ASN A 122 -15.64 8.73 -5.78
C ASN A 122 -16.60 8.07 -6.79
N VAL A 123 -17.48 8.82 -7.43
CA VAL A 123 -18.40 8.32 -8.45
C VAL A 123 -17.68 7.74 -9.67
N LEU A 124 -16.44 8.19 -9.98
CA LEU A 124 -15.62 7.68 -11.07
C LEU A 124 -15.05 6.28 -10.77
N ILE A 125 -15.03 5.85 -9.51
CA ILE A 125 -14.63 4.49 -9.12
C ILE A 125 -15.66 3.46 -9.56
N LYS A 126 -16.95 3.80 -9.55
CA LYS A 126 -18.05 2.86 -9.84
C LYS A 126 -17.91 2.17 -11.21
N PRO A 127 -17.70 2.88 -12.35
CA PRO A 127 -17.50 2.20 -13.62
C PRO A 127 -16.23 1.35 -13.67
N MET A 128 -15.17 1.72 -12.95
CA MET A 128 -13.94 0.92 -12.89
C MET A 128 -14.17 -0.46 -12.28
N LEU A 129 -15.00 -0.57 -11.24
CA LEU A 129 -15.31 -1.85 -10.59
C LEU A 129 -15.93 -2.88 -11.55
N SER A 130 -16.50 -2.45 -12.68
CA SER A 130 -17.00 -3.33 -13.72
C SER A 130 -15.93 -3.73 -14.76
N LEU A 131 -14.82 -2.97 -14.82
CA LEU A 131 -13.76 -3.15 -15.83
C LEU A 131 -12.57 -3.94 -15.27
N VAL A 132 -12.26 -3.80 -13.97
CA VAL A 132 -11.07 -4.38 -13.37
C VAL A 132 -11.45 -5.40 -12.30
N LYS A 133 -10.67 -6.47 -12.19
CA LYS A 133 -10.87 -7.50 -11.17
C LYS A 133 -10.49 -6.99 -9.78
N ARG A 134 -9.39 -6.22 -9.70
CA ARG A 134 -8.85 -5.71 -8.43
C ARG A 134 -8.53 -4.22 -8.52
N LEU A 135 -9.12 -3.44 -7.62
CA LEU A 135 -8.80 -2.04 -7.38
C LEU A 135 -8.40 -1.82 -5.93
N ASN A 136 -7.23 -1.22 -5.73
CA ASN A 136 -6.80 -0.73 -4.42
C ASN A 136 -6.83 0.79 -4.44
N VAL A 137 -7.62 1.39 -3.56
CA VAL A 137 -7.63 2.84 -3.33
C VAL A 137 -6.72 3.15 -2.15
N VAL A 138 -5.80 4.10 -2.33
CA VAL A 138 -4.85 4.55 -1.33
C VAL A 138 -5.06 6.04 -1.09
N VAL A 139 -5.56 6.40 0.08
CA VAL A 139 -5.69 7.80 0.51
C VAL A 139 -4.33 8.24 1.06
N THR A 140 -3.67 9.20 0.38
CA THR A 140 -2.26 9.55 0.64
C THR A 140 -2.06 10.45 1.85
N ASP A 141 -3.12 11.16 2.27
CA ASP A 141 -3.17 12.13 3.36
C ASP A 141 -4.13 11.68 4.48
N VAL A 142 -4.18 10.37 4.76
CA VAL A 142 -5.05 9.80 5.81
C VAL A 142 -4.74 10.38 7.19
N ASP A 143 -3.49 10.78 7.44
CA ASP A 143 -3.04 11.43 8.66
C ASP A 143 -3.50 12.90 8.80
N GLU A 144 -4.13 13.47 7.78
CA GLU A 144 -4.69 14.81 7.77
C GLU A 144 -6.23 14.83 7.92
N PHE A 145 -6.86 13.66 8.19
CA PHE A 145 -8.28 13.59 8.42
C PHE A 145 -8.68 14.38 9.68
N ALA A 146 -9.68 15.25 9.53
CA ALA A 146 -10.36 15.91 10.63
C ALA A 146 -11.67 15.18 10.97
N GLU A 147 -12.30 15.53 12.08
CA GLU A 147 -13.51 14.84 12.56
C GLU A 147 -14.64 14.83 11.52
N GLU A 148 -14.83 15.95 10.81
CA GLU A 148 -15.81 16.07 9.73
C GLU A 148 -15.51 15.17 8.52
N ASP A 149 -14.25 14.82 8.28
CA ASP A 149 -13.86 13.98 7.17
C ASP A 149 -14.30 12.52 7.35
N PHE A 150 -14.38 12.05 8.58
CA PHE A 150 -14.84 10.68 8.85
C PHE A 150 -16.29 10.45 8.41
N ALA A 151 -17.18 11.42 8.63
CA ALA A 151 -18.56 11.33 8.14
C ALA A 151 -18.63 11.37 6.60
N ARG A 152 -17.81 12.22 5.96
CA ARG A 152 -17.68 12.24 4.49
C ARG A 152 -17.16 10.93 3.95
N TYR A 153 -16.14 10.36 4.58
CA TYR A 153 -15.55 9.07 4.21
C TYR A 153 -16.56 7.94 4.32
N GLN A 154 -17.36 7.91 5.41
CA GLN A 154 -18.44 6.94 5.58
C GLN A 154 -19.49 7.03 4.46
N ASN A 155 -19.83 8.23 3.99
CA ASN A 155 -20.72 8.42 2.85
C ASN A 155 -20.12 7.87 1.54
N VAL A 156 -18.83 8.06 1.32
CA VAL A 156 -18.11 7.45 0.17
C VAL A 156 -18.18 5.93 0.25
N LEU A 157 -17.86 5.34 1.39
CA LEU A 157 -17.93 3.89 1.59
C LEU A 157 -19.33 3.35 1.35
N SER A 158 -20.38 4.05 1.80
CA SER A 158 -21.79 3.68 1.57
C SER A 158 -22.12 3.71 0.08
N SER A 159 -21.73 4.78 -0.62
CA SER A 159 -21.97 4.94 -2.06
C SER A 159 -21.25 3.87 -2.90
N LEU A 160 -20.03 3.48 -2.52
CA LEU A 160 -19.29 2.39 -3.19
C LEU A 160 -19.86 1.02 -2.84
N SER A 161 -20.36 0.84 -1.60
CA SER A 161 -21.03 -0.41 -1.16
C SER A 161 -22.26 -0.71 -1.99
N GLU A 162 -23.10 0.28 -2.30
CA GLU A 162 -24.26 0.12 -3.16
C GLU A 162 -23.88 -0.42 -4.56
N GLU A 163 -22.82 0.09 -5.13
CA GLU A 163 -22.34 -0.37 -6.45
C GLU A 163 -21.75 -1.78 -6.37
N VAL A 164 -20.95 -2.09 -5.35
CA VAL A 164 -20.41 -3.44 -5.15
C VAL A 164 -21.54 -4.45 -4.93
N GLU A 165 -22.56 -4.12 -4.11
CA GLU A 165 -23.76 -4.95 -3.92
C GLU A 165 -24.46 -5.23 -5.25
N ARG A 166 -24.69 -4.20 -6.07
CA ARG A 166 -25.32 -4.33 -7.39
C ARG A 166 -24.51 -5.25 -8.31
N LEU A 167 -23.18 -5.15 -8.31
CA LEU A 167 -22.29 -6.00 -9.13
C LEU A 167 -22.35 -7.46 -8.67
N TYR A 168 -22.30 -7.72 -7.36
CA TYR A 168 -22.46 -9.07 -6.80
C TYR A 168 -23.81 -9.70 -7.17
N ALA A 169 -24.90 -8.95 -7.05
CA ALA A 169 -26.23 -9.41 -7.45
C ALA A 169 -26.32 -9.78 -8.94
N ASN A 170 -25.49 -9.15 -9.78
CA ASN A 170 -25.36 -9.43 -11.23
C ASN A 170 -24.30 -10.49 -11.56
N GLY A 171 -23.75 -11.19 -10.57
CA GLY A 171 -22.77 -12.27 -10.79
C GLY A 171 -21.33 -11.78 -11.03
N GLN A 172 -21.04 -10.51 -10.77
CA GLN A 172 -19.69 -9.96 -10.80
C GLN A 172 -19.17 -9.86 -9.36
N SER A 173 -17.86 -10.09 -9.14
CA SER A 173 -17.26 -10.05 -7.80
C SER A 173 -15.98 -9.21 -7.81
N PRO A 174 -16.08 -7.89 -8.00
CA PRO A 174 -14.91 -7.02 -7.99
C PRO A 174 -14.25 -7.03 -6.62
N GLN A 175 -12.92 -6.89 -6.61
CA GLN A 175 -12.15 -6.74 -5.39
C GLN A 175 -11.81 -5.26 -5.19
N LEU A 176 -12.33 -4.68 -4.12
CA LEU A 176 -12.04 -3.32 -3.67
C LEU A 176 -11.48 -3.37 -2.24
N ASN A 177 -10.24 -2.95 -2.05
CA ASN A 177 -9.56 -3.06 -0.75
C ASN A 177 -10.35 -2.43 0.41
N LEU A 178 -11.01 -1.29 0.18
CA LEU A 178 -11.77 -0.56 1.21
C LEU A 178 -12.99 -1.35 1.73
N LEU A 179 -13.52 -2.29 0.94
CA LEU A 179 -14.79 -2.97 1.24
C LEU A 179 -14.67 -4.49 1.23
N THR A 180 -14.14 -5.06 0.15
CA THR A 180 -14.21 -6.52 -0.05
C THR A 180 -13.10 -7.28 0.64
N ASP A 181 -11.94 -6.65 0.91
CA ASP A 181 -10.82 -7.33 1.55
C ASP A 181 -11.18 -7.86 2.94
N ARG A 182 -11.91 -7.06 3.75
CA ARG A 182 -12.35 -7.52 5.08
C ARG A 182 -13.27 -8.74 5.03
N MET A 183 -14.04 -8.88 3.95
CA MET A 183 -14.98 -9.99 3.79
C MET A 183 -14.27 -11.32 3.48
N VAL A 184 -13.11 -11.27 2.81
CA VAL A 184 -12.39 -12.47 2.33
C VAL A 184 -11.15 -12.81 3.16
N LEU A 185 -10.60 -11.85 3.90
CA LEU A 185 -9.41 -12.06 4.72
C LEU A 185 -9.74 -12.74 6.05
N GLY A 186 -9.03 -13.79 6.39
CA GLY A 186 -9.11 -14.47 7.68
C GLY A 186 -8.19 -13.90 8.76
N LYS A 187 -7.28 -13.00 8.39
CA LYS A 187 -6.33 -12.31 9.28
C LYS A 187 -5.94 -10.97 8.68
N MET A 188 -5.32 -10.11 9.48
CA MET A 188 -4.86 -8.79 9.02
C MET A 188 -3.88 -8.91 7.85
N ASN A 189 -4.18 -8.21 6.77
CA ASN A 189 -3.34 -8.08 5.58
C ASN A 189 -2.26 -7.00 5.82
N ASN A 190 -1.41 -7.24 6.80
CA ASN A 190 -0.35 -6.34 7.22
C ASN A 190 0.62 -6.05 6.07
N CYS A 191 1.15 -4.84 5.99
CA CYS A 191 2.16 -4.45 5.00
C CYS A 191 3.46 -5.26 5.13
N ASN A 192 3.82 -5.67 6.36
CA ASN A 192 5.03 -6.46 6.68
C ASN A 192 6.36 -5.80 6.26
N ALA A 193 6.38 -4.49 5.96
CA ALA A 193 7.60 -3.76 5.64
C ALA A 193 8.59 -3.81 6.81
N GLY A 194 9.85 -4.10 6.50
CA GLY A 194 10.91 -4.32 7.47
C GLY A 194 10.93 -5.72 8.11
N TRP A 195 9.96 -6.56 7.79
CA TRP A 195 9.91 -7.95 8.27
C TRP A 195 9.85 -8.97 7.11
N GLU A 196 8.85 -8.89 6.24
CA GLU A 196 8.71 -9.79 5.08
C GLU A 196 9.16 -9.12 3.77
N ASN A 197 9.12 -7.81 3.70
CA ASN A 197 9.64 -7.07 2.56
C ASN A 197 10.62 -5.97 2.96
N ILE A 198 11.58 -5.73 2.10
CA ILE A 198 12.60 -4.68 2.18
C ILE A 198 12.75 -4.04 0.81
N THR A 199 13.38 -2.87 0.76
CA THR A 199 13.58 -2.11 -0.48
C THR A 199 15.06 -1.86 -0.73
N LEU A 200 15.53 -2.12 -1.95
CA LEU A 200 16.78 -1.62 -2.48
C LEU A 200 16.50 -0.35 -3.28
N ALA A 201 17.20 0.73 -2.95
CA ALA A 201 17.03 2.02 -3.61
C ALA A 201 18.19 2.34 -4.57
N PRO A 202 18.05 3.37 -5.46
CA PRO A 202 19.07 3.76 -6.44
C PRO A 202 20.39 4.22 -5.87
N ASP A 203 20.49 4.41 -4.56
CA ASP A 203 21.74 4.72 -3.86
C ASP A 203 22.53 3.48 -3.40
N GLY A 204 22.07 2.26 -3.76
CA GLY A 204 22.71 1.00 -3.39
C GLY A 204 22.45 0.56 -1.95
N LYS A 205 21.52 1.22 -1.24
CA LYS A 205 21.21 0.90 0.15
C LYS A 205 19.85 0.23 0.30
N PHE A 206 19.71 -0.53 1.40
CA PHE A 206 18.45 -1.13 1.80
C PHE A 206 17.66 -0.22 2.73
N TYR A 207 16.33 -0.25 2.57
CA TYR A 207 15.36 0.49 3.37
C TYR A 207 14.21 -0.43 3.80
N VAL A 208 13.53 -0.07 4.87
CA VAL A 208 12.34 -0.79 5.34
C VAL A 208 11.25 -0.87 4.27
N CYS A 209 10.99 0.26 3.60
CA CYS A 209 10.12 0.34 2.42
C CYS A 209 10.49 1.59 1.60
N PRO A 210 9.94 1.76 0.37
CA PRO A 210 10.24 2.92 -0.48
C PRO A 210 10.01 4.27 0.19
N ALA A 211 9.02 4.35 1.07
CA ALA A 211 8.69 5.59 1.78
C ALA A 211 9.86 6.12 2.63
N PHE A 212 10.64 5.24 3.25
CA PHE A 212 11.80 5.64 4.05
C PHE A 212 12.95 6.18 3.20
N TYR A 213 13.06 5.75 1.95
CA TYR A 213 14.00 6.31 0.99
C TYR A 213 13.60 7.72 0.55
N HIS A 214 12.31 7.90 0.21
CA HIS A 214 11.76 9.18 -0.27
C HIS A 214 11.41 10.17 0.85
N SER A 215 11.51 9.76 2.12
CA SER A 215 11.25 10.67 3.24
C SER A 215 12.31 11.77 3.26
N PRO A 216 11.90 13.05 3.40
CA PRO A 216 12.86 14.13 3.55
C PRO A 216 13.74 13.83 4.76
N LYS A 217 15.06 14.05 4.61
CA LYS A 217 15.96 14.11 5.75
C LYS A 217 15.41 15.21 6.66
N ILE A 218 15.10 14.90 7.89
CA ILE A 218 14.68 15.90 8.88
C ILE A 218 15.94 16.71 9.15
N ASP A 219 16.10 17.82 8.43
CA ASP A 219 17.16 18.78 8.70
C ASP A 219 16.95 19.34 10.10
N GLY A 220 17.80 18.94 11.05
CA GLY A 220 18.30 19.69 12.17
C GLY A 220 17.36 20.53 13.04
N THR A 221 16.07 20.28 13.10
CA THR A 221 15.20 20.86 14.13
C THR A 221 15.13 19.89 15.30
N GLU A 222 15.67 20.37 16.41
CA GLU A 222 15.77 19.73 17.72
C GLU A 222 14.47 19.03 18.15
N THR A 223 14.26 17.81 17.71
CA THR A 223 13.46 16.88 18.47
C THR A 223 14.43 15.92 19.14
N SER A 224 14.42 15.92 20.44
CA SER A 224 15.27 15.18 21.40
C SER A 224 15.18 13.65 21.29
N ILE A 225 15.13 13.11 20.08
CA ILE A 225 15.21 11.69 19.79
C ILE A 225 16.56 11.48 19.12
N GLY A 226 17.55 11.16 20.00
CA GLY A 226 18.96 11.18 19.73
C GLY A 226 19.45 10.46 18.48
N GLU A 227 20.63 10.90 18.02
CA GLU A 227 21.70 10.27 17.21
C GLU A 227 21.33 9.35 16.03
N GLN A 228 20.11 8.82 15.92
CA GLN A 228 19.70 7.96 14.81
C GLN A 228 19.20 8.72 13.57
N CYS A 229 18.86 10.01 13.68
CA CYS A 229 18.42 10.83 12.55
C CYS A 229 19.54 11.23 11.59
N GLU A 230 20.80 11.25 12.05
CA GLU A 230 21.93 11.70 11.23
C GLU A 230 22.40 10.67 10.17
N LYS A 231 22.05 9.38 10.32
CA LYS A 231 22.52 8.30 9.42
C LYS A 231 21.56 7.94 8.28
N GLY A 232 20.42 8.63 8.14
CA GLY A 232 19.37 8.25 7.21
C GLY A 232 18.64 6.97 7.65
N PHE A 233 17.52 6.64 6.99
CA PHE A 233 16.67 5.49 7.34
C PHE A 233 17.13 4.17 6.71
N SER A 234 18.40 4.06 6.25
CA SER A 234 18.89 2.82 5.65
C SER A 234 19.05 1.72 6.70
N ILE A 235 18.75 0.50 6.30
CA ILE A 235 18.86 -0.72 7.09
C ILE A 235 19.97 -1.64 6.56
N GLY A 236 20.99 -1.06 5.93
CA GLY A 236 22.14 -1.75 5.35
C GLY A 236 22.41 -1.36 3.91
N ASP A 237 23.33 -2.05 3.27
CA ASP A 237 23.72 -1.85 1.88
C ASP A 237 24.15 -3.16 1.20
N LEU A 238 24.39 -3.12 -0.11
CA LEU A 238 24.79 -4.30 -0.90
C LEU A 238 26.16 -4.89 -0.51
N GLN A 239 27.01 -4.13 0.18
CA GLN A 239 28.33 -4.60 0.60
C GLN A 239 28.29 -5.23 1.98
N SER A 240 27.63 -4.55 2.93
CA SER A 240 27.57 -4.94 4.34
C SER A 240 26.39 -5.88 4.66
N GLY A 241 25.40 -5.97 3.74
CA GLY A 241 24.16 -6.72 3.98
C GLY A 241 23.16 -5.93 4.83
N LEU A 242 22.19 -6.65 5.39
CA LEU A 242 21.09 -6.06 6.18
C LEU A 242 21.52 -5.84 7.64
N ASP A 243 21.18 -4.66 8.17
CA ASP A 243 21.33 -4.29 9.57
C ASP A 243 20.02 -3.71 10.13
N ILE A 244 19.00 -4.57 10.24
CA ILE A 244 17.68 -4.17 10.75
C ILE A 244 17.73 -4.15 12.28
N LYS A 245 17.66 -2.96 12.85
CA LYS A 245 17.58 -2.80 14.31
C LYS A 245 16.19 -3.17 14.82
N ASN A 246 16.13 -3.97 15.89
CA ASN A 246 14.87 -4.39 16.53
C ASN A 246 13.80 -4.89 15.54
N PRO A 247 14.09 -5.91 14.70
CA PRO A 247 13.21 -6.34 13.61
C PRO A 247 11.82 -6.78 14.12
N GLN A 248 11.71 -7.19 15.40
CA GLN A 248 10.43 -7.56 16.01
C GLN A 248 9.42 -6.40 16.02
N LEU A 249 9.86 -5.12 16.05
CA LEU A 249 8.95 -3.98 16.06
C LEU A 249 8.17 -3.81 14.75
N TYR A 250 8.66 -4.39 13.65
CA TYR A 250 7.97 -4.38 12.36
C TYR A 250 6.90 -5.48 12.26
N ARG A 251 6.84 -6.42 13.20
CA ARG A 251 5.88 -7.51 13.22
C ARG A 251 4.54 -7.10 13.82
N LEU A 252 3.48 -7.71 13.32
CA LEU A 252 2.12 -7.47 13.80
C LEU A 252 1.94 -7.89 15.27
N ASP A 253 2.52 -9.01 15.68
CA ASP A 253 2.41 -9.55 17.04
C ASP A 253 3.05 -8.66 18.12
N HIS A 254 3.94 -7.74 17.72
CA HIS A 254 4.52 -6.70 18.58
C HIS A 254 3.80 -5.34 18.51
N ALA A 255 2.72 -5.23 17.73
CA ALA A 255 1.92 -4.00 17.63
C ALA A 255 0.72 -4.10 18.60
N THR A 256 0.84 -3.48 19.77
CA THR A 256 -0.08 -3.65 20.90
C THR A 256 -1.55 -3.40 20.55
N LEU A 257 -1.86 -2.39 19.76
CA LEU A 257 -3.23 -2.05 19.35
C LEU A 257 -3.70 -2.92 18.18
N CYS A 258 -2.79 -3.31 17.29
CA CYS A 258 -3.16 -3.95 16.01
C CYS A 258 -3.23 -5.48 16.08
N ARG A 259 -2.47 -6.13 16.99
CA ARG A 259 -2.33 -7.60 17.01
C ARG A 259 -3.64 -8.36 17.22
N HIS A 260 -4.64 -7.73 17.83
CA HIS A 260 -5.97 -8.29 18.08
C HIS A 260 -7.08 -7.57 17.32
N CYS A 261 -6.75 -6.56 16.50
CA CYS A 261 -7.71 -5.83 15.69
C CYS A 261 -8.20 -6.71 14.54
N ASP A 262 -9.51 -6.66 14.30
CA ASP A 262 -10.14 -7.43 13.21
C ASP A 262 -10.42 -6.60 11.95
N ALA A 263 -9.92 -5.37 11.86
CA ALA A 263 -9.88 -4.58 10.62
C ALA A 263 -8.82 -5.17 9.66
N TYR A 264 -9.09 -6.38 9.15
CA TYR A 264 -8.12 -7.19 8.41
C TYR A 264 -7.66 -6.56 7.08
N GLN A 265 -8.43 -5.64 6.51
CA GLN A 265 -8.05 -4.88 5.31
C GLN A 265 -6.99 -3.81 5.60
N CYS A 266 -6.83 -3.39 6.87
CA CYS A 266 -5.82 -2.40 7.27
C CYS A 266 -4.41 -2.90 6.99
N LYS A 267 -3.60 -2.07 6.33
CA LYS A 267 -2.20 -2.41 6.02
C LYS A 267 -1.24 -2.15 7.17
N ARG A 268 -1.64 -1.46 8.24
CA ARG A 268 -0.76 -1.06 9.33
C ARG A 268 0.56 -0.49 8.77
N CYS A 269 0.49 0.66 8.09
CA CYS A 269 1.63 1.25 7.42
C CYS A 269 2.69 1.72 8.43
N VAL A 270 3.83 1.04 8.48
CA VAL A 270 4.91 1.35 9.43
C VAL A 270 5.54 2.73 9.18
N TRP A 271 5.55 3.19 7.93
CA TRP A 271 6.00 4.54 7.59
C TRP A 271 5.04 5.61 8.11
N LEU A 272 3.73 5.41 7.89
CA LEU A 272 2.70 6.32 8.38
C LEU A 272 2.69 6.38 9.91
N ASN A 273 2.80 5.22 10.56
CA ASN A 273 2.98 5.14 12.01
C ASN A 273 4.18 6.00 12.45
N ARG A 274 5.35 5.79 11.83
CA ARG A 274 6.56 6.55 12.16
C ARG A 274 6.40 8.05 11.94
N LYS A 275 5.73 8.45 10.84
CA LYS A 275 5.45 9.85 10.51
C LYS A 275 4.58 10.52 11.57
N THR A 276 3.56 9.83 12.08
CA THR A 276 2.50 10.43 12.92
C THR A 276 2.75 10.25 14.41
N THR A 277 3.29 9.11 14.83
CA THR A 277 3.45 8.76 16.26
C THR A 277 4.91 8.62 16.69
N CYS A 278 5.86 8.80 15.77
CA CYS A 278 7.30 8.53 15.97
C CYS A 278 7.63 7.04 16.25
N GLU A 279 6.66 6.14 16.21
CA GLU A 279 6.81 4.71 16.47
C GLU A 279 6.36 3.88 15.26
N VAL A 280 7.11 2.83 14.89
CA VAL A 280 6.77 1.99 13.73
C VAL A 280 5.60 1.03 13.97
N ASN A 281 5.25 0.77 15.21
CA ASN A 281 4.24 -0.21 15.63
C ASN A 281 3.01 0.39 16.31
N THR A 282 2.91 1.71 16.37
CA THR A 282 1.76 2.44 16.95
C THR A 282 1.06 3.23 15.85
N PRO A 283 -0.18 2.90 15.47
CA PRO A 283 -0.94 3.66 14.47
C PRO A 283 -1.42 4.99 15.03
N SER A 284 -1.74 5.94 14.14
CA SER A 284 -2.44 7.16 14.53
C SER A 284 -3.95 6.91 14.72
N HIS A 285 -4.61 7.86 15.38
CA HIS A 285 -6.06 7.94 15.53
C HIS A 285 -6.76 7.83 14.16
N GLU A 286 -6.38 8.69 13.22
CA GLU A 286 -7.01 8.81 11.90
C GLU A 286 -6.91 7.49 11.12
N GLN A 287 -5.76 6.83 11.18
CA GLN A 287 -5.55 5.52 10.55
C GLN A 287 -6.43 4.43 11.16
N CYS A 288 -6.64 4.47 12.48
CA CYS A 288 -7.53 3.52 13.15
C CYS A 288 -8.99 3.77 12.81
N VAL A 289 -9.46 5.02 12.90
CA VAL A 289 -10.87 5.37 12.62
C VAL A 289 -11.23 5.04 11.18
N THR A 290 -10.42 5.43 10.18
CA THR A 290 -10.67 5.09 8.78
C THR A 290 -10.74 3.59 8.55
N ALA A 291 -9.80 2.82 9.11
CA ALA A 291 -9.81 1.36 8.98
C ALA A 291 -11.03 0.70 9.65
N HIS A 292 -11.52 1.24 10.76
CA HIS A 292 -12.72 0.73 11.42
C HIS A 292 -14.01 1.13 10.69
N LEU A 293 -14.06 2.30 10.05
CA LEU A 293 -15.17 2.68 9.15
C LEU A 293 -15.24 1.72 7.94
N GLU A 294 -14.12 1.42 7.31
CA GLU A 294 -14.04 0.43 6.22
C GLU A 294 -14.51 -0.96 6.66
N ARG A 295 -14.05 -1.40 7.82
CA ARG A 295 -14.45 -2.67 8.41
C ARG A 295 -15.96 -2.73 8.66
N ASN A 296 -16.55 -1.66 9.19
CA ASN A 296 -18.01 -1.59 9.46
C ASN A 296 -18.82 -1.52 8.15
N ALA A 297 -18.31 -0.80 7.14
CA ALA A 297 -18.92 -0.78 5.81
C ALA A 297 -18.86 -2.18 5.16
N SER A 298 -17.75 -2.90 5.29
CA SER A 298 -17.62 -4.29 4.82
C SER A 298 -18.62 -5.24 5.51
N ARG A 299 -18.87 -5.06 6.81
CA ARG A 299 -19.89 -5.83 7.56
C ARG A 299 -21.27 -5.59 6.98
N ALA A 300 -21.65 -4.33 6.80
CA ALA A 300 -22.95 -3.96 6.24
C ALA A 300 -23.11 -4.49 4.81
N LEU A 301 -22.09 -4.34 3.97
CA LEU A 301 -22.06 -4.85 2.60
C LEU A 301 -22.24 -6.38 2.57
N LEU A 302 -21.49 -7.15 3.38
CA LEU A 302 -21.60 -8.60 3.45
C LEU A 302 -23.03 -9.04 3.79
N ASN A 303 -23.65 -8.37 4.76
CA ASN A 303 -25.04 -8.65 5.15
C ASN A 303 -26.02 -8.35 4.00
N ASN A 304 -25.76 -7.30 3.22
CA ASN A 304 -26.60 -6.93 2.09
C ASN A 304 -26.47 -7.90 0.91
N ILE A 305 -25.27 -8.21 0.45
CA ILE A 305 -25.08 -9.14 -0.67
C ILE A 305 -25.66 -10.52 -0.38
N ARG A 306 -25.64 -10.98 0.88
CA ARG A 306 -26.23 -12.25 1.30
C ARG A 306 -27.75 -12.30 1.21
N LYS A 307 -28.45 -11.15 1.09
CA LYS A 307 -29.89 -11.11 0.81
C LYS A 307 -30.20 -11.52 -0.65
N HIS A 308 -29.23 -11.37 -1.55
CA HIS A 308 -29.38 -11.70 -2.98
C HIS A 308 -28.97 -13.12 -3.33
N GLY A 309 -28.32 -13.86 -2.42
CA GLY A 309 -27.90 -15.24 -2.69
C GLY A 309 -26.85 -15.74 -1.71
N SER A 310 -26.33 -16.96 -1.97
CA SER A 310 -25.30 -17.59 -1.16
C SER A 310 -23.92 -17.08 -1.59
N PHE A 311 -23.52 -15.92 -1.09
CA PHE A 311 -22.22 -15.32 -1.35
C PHE A 311 -21.27 -15.52 -0.16
N LEU A 312 -20.00 -15.83 -0.46
CA LEU A 312 -18.91 -15.97 0.51
C LEU A 312 -19.33 -16.85 1.73
N PRO A 313 -19.76 -18.10 1.50
CA PRO A 313 -20.28 -18.96 2.56
C PRO A 313 -19.22 -19.28 3.62
N GLU A 314 -17.94 -19.31 3.25
CA GLU A 314 -16.78 -19.56 4.13
C GLU A 314 -16.44 -18.36 5.04
N THR A 315 -16.97 -17.18 4.71
CA THR A 315 -16.70 -15.96 5.50
C THR A 315 -17.56 -16.00 6.78
N GLY A 316 -16.89 -15.97 7.93
CA GLY A 316 -17.56 -15.82 9.22
C GLY A 316 -18.28 -14.48 9.36
N GLU A 317 -19.07 -14.36 10.40
CA GLU A 317 -19.72 -13.10 10.75
C GLU A 317 -18.65 -12.05 11.15
N ILE A 318 -18.75 -10.85 10.58
CA ILE A 318 -17.98 -9.69 11.03
C ILE A 318 -18.76 -9.07 12.19
N LYS A 319 -18.24 -9.23 13.42
CA LYS A 319 -18.91 -8.78 14.64
C LYS A 319 -19.08 -7.26 14.64
N GLU A 320 -20.09 -6.78 15.32
CA GLU A 320 -20.23 -5.37 15.62
C GLU A 320 -19.17 -4.91 16.63
N ILE A 321 -18.68 -3.69 16.46
CA ILE A 321 -17.82 -3.03 17.45
C ILE A 321 -18.46 -1.68 17.78
N GLU A 322 -18.39 -1.29 19.05
CA GLU A 322 -19.01 -0.06 19.56
C GLU A 322 -18.05 1.14 19.47
N TYR A 323 -16.77 0.90 19.22
CA TYR A 323 -15.75 1.93 19.12
C TYR A 323 -15.15 1.99 17.74
N LEU A 324 -14.76 3.18 17.28
CA LEU A 324 -13.99 3.37 16.06
C LEU A 324 -12.51 3.52 16.37
N ASP A 325 -12.16 4.24 17.43
CA ASP A 325 -10.79 4.45 17.85
C ASP A 325 -10.42 3.63 19.09
N PRO A 326 -9.42 2.73 19.00
CA PRO A 326 -8.96 1.98 20.16
C PRO A 326 -8.31 2.85 21.27
N PHE A 327 -7.93 4.10 20.97
CA PHE A 327 -7.43 5.02 21.96
C PHE A 327 -8.53 5.59 22.89
N GLU A 328 -9.76 5.73 22.40
CA GLU A 328 -10.91 6.23 23.18
C GLU A 328 -11.33 5.28 24.30
N ILE A 329 -11.11 3.98 24.14
CA ILE A 329 -11.46 2.99 25.18
C ILE A 329 -10.64 3.21 26.45
N ARG A 330 -9.44 3.81 26.38
CA ARG A 330 -8.57 4.04 27.54
C ARG A 330 -9.06 5.12 28.47
N GLU A 331 -9.95 5.99 28.04
CA GLU A 331 -10.55 7.04 28.89
C GLU A 331 -11.67 6.53 29.79
N GLN A 332 -12.11 5.29 29.59
CA GLN A 332 -13.20 4.65 30.34
C GLN A 332 -12.71 3.68 31.46
N TRP A 333 -11.39 3.60 31.70
CA TRP A 333 -10.81 2.72 32.72
C TRP A 333 -10.34 3.50 33.96
#